data_8e707f2b46c26c982990dd053b95e2b0
#
_entry.id   8e707f2b46c26c982990dd053b95e2b0
#
_cell.length_a   1.000
_cell.length_b   1.000
_cell.length_c   1.000
_cell.angle_alpha   90.00
_cell.angle_beta   90.00
_cell.angle_gamma   90.00
#
_symmetry.space_group_name_H-M   'P 1'
#
loop_
_entity.id
_entity.type
_entity.pdbx_description
1 polymer ?
#
loop_
_entity_poly.entity_id
_entity_poly.type
_entity_poly.pdbx_seq_one_letter_code
_entity_poly.pdbx_strand_id
1 'polypeptide(L)'
;MRERSGFTCLAAALVWGVSVAGGGLAYAQDTKTDAAPVERPFVEHRVILQISDNEPAKEGLIVSISYKLLEVYGPDTVDVQVVAFGPGIDLLKADNPRRQQIDSLIAQGVTFNICGYTLETMERTTGKRPEMNPKAKLVSAGVPYILSLTEKNYTLVRP
;
A
#
# COMPACT_ATOMS: atom_id res chain seq x y z
N MET A 1 54.02 7.68 60.76
CA MET A 1 53.54 8.82 61.57
C MET A 1 52.18 9.23 61.06
N ARG A 2 51.16 9.02 61.94
CA ARG A 2 49.89 9.76 62.11
C ARG A 2 48.92 9.78 60.91
N GLU A 3 47.89 8.97 60.94
CA GLU A 3 46.56 9.24 61.63
C GLU A 3 45.84 10.48 61.07
N ARG A 4 44.62 10.48 60.66
CA ARG A 4 43.31 10.10 61.25
C ARG A 4 42.20 10.36 60.22
N SER A 5 41.29 9.47 60.16
CA SER A 5 39.87 9.67 60.63
C SER A 5 39.11 10.77 59.87
N GLY A 6 38.05 10.50 59.24
CA GLY A 6 36.78 9.94 59.60
C GLY A 6 35.74 10.86 58.99
N PHE A 7 34.69 10.39 58.56
CA PHE A 7 33.31 10.77 58.92
C PHE A 7 32.31 10.31 57.84
N THR A 8 31.56 9.40 58.26
CA THR A 8 30.32 8.94 57.69
C THR A 8 29.30 10.06 57.57
N CYS A 9 28.65 10.21 56.45
CA CYS A 9 27.29 10.80 56.41
C CYS A 9 26.46 10.05 55.40
N LEU A 10 25.55 9.23 55.94
CA LEU A 10 24.37 8.71 55.23
C LEU A 10 23.42 9.88 54.92
N ALA A 11 23.08 10.06 53.68
CA ALA A 11 21.89 10.81 53.29
C ALA A 11 21.05 9.95 52.35
N ALA A 12 20.02 9.34 52.90
CA ALA A 12 18.99 8.68 52.17
C ALA A 12 18.09 9.70 51.47
N ALA A 13 18.16 9.81 50.17
CA ALA A 13 17.20 10.57 49.37
C ALA A 13 16.19 9.61 48.72
N LEU A 14 15.00 9.55 49.29
CA LEU A 14 13.81 8.94 48.72
C LEU A 14 13.40 9.74 47.47
N VAL A 15 13.69 9.19 46.29
CA VAL A 15 13.13 9.71 45.05
C VAL A 15 11.82 9.00 44.79
N TRP A 16 10.74 9.71 44.93
CA TRP A 16 9.40 9.31 44.53
C TRP A 16 9.35 9.27 43.00
N GLY A 17 9.33 8.06 42.41
CA GLY A 17 9.10 7.86 41.01
C GLY A 17 7.63 8.07 40.67
N VAL A 18 7.32 9.19 40.03
CA VAL A 18 6.02 9.39 39.37
C VAL A 18 6.02 8.59 38.09
N SER A 19 5.38 7.42 38.07
CA SER A 19 5.09 6.67 36.86
C SER A 19 3.96 7.38 36.11
N VAL A 20 4.32 8.17 35.09
CA VAL A 20 3.37 8.66 34.10
C VAL A 20 3.07 7.52 33.14
N ALA A 21 1.95 6.85 33.32
CA ALA A 21 1.39 5.93 32.35
C ALA A 21 0.89 6.75 31.14
N GLY A 22 1.79 7.04 30.21
CA GLY A 22 1.47 7.60 28.91
C GLY A 22 0.76 6.54 28.06
N GLY A 23 -0.58 6.58 28.07
CA GLY A 23 -1.38 5.83 27.09
C GLY A 23 -1.09 6.37 25.69
N GLY A 24 -0.12 5.78 25.01
CA GLY A 24 0.12 6.04 23.60
C GLY A 24 -1.05 5.47 22.80
N LEU A 25 -1.88 6.34 22.24
CA LEU A 25 -2.77 5.99 21.15
C LEU A 25 -1.86 5.52 20.00
N ALA A 26 -1.79 4.22 19.79
CA ALA A 26 -1.17 3.64 18.62
C ALA A 26 -2.02 4.04 17.41
N TYR A 27 -1.65 5.12 16.76
CA TYR A 27 -2.13 5.41 15.42
C TYR A 27 -1.58 4.29 14.53
N ALA A 28 -2.48 3.46 13.99
CA ALA A 28 -2.14 2.54 12.92
C ALA A 28 -1.60 3.39 11.76
N GLN A 29 -0.30 3.36 11.57
CA GLN A 29 0.32 4.00 10.41
C GLN A 29 -0.04 3.14 9.20
N ASP A 30 -0.87 3.68 8.31
CA ASP A 30 -1.05 3.16 6.96
C ASP A 30 0.34 3.11 6.30
N THR A 31 0.96 1.94 6.30
CA THR A 31 2.27 1.76 5.67
C THR A 31 2.09 1.84 4.16
N LYS A 32 2.32 3.03 3.61
CA LYS A 32 2.42 3.23 2.16
C LYS A 32 3.64 2.46 1.66
N THR A 33 3.41 1.53 0.76
CA THR A 33 4.49 0.70 0.21
C THR A 33 4.90 1.24 -1.16
N ASP A 34 5.88 2.12 -1.18
CA ASP A 34 6.54 2.56 -2.43
C ASP A 34 7.65 1.57 -2.87
N ALA A 35 7.76 0.44 -2.15
CA ALA A 35 8.70 -0.61 -2.52
C ALA A 35 8.37 -1.16 -3.90
N ALA A 36 9.39 -1.27 -4.72
CA ALA A 36 9.27 -1.94 -6.01
C ALA A 36 8.72 -3.36 -5.85
N PRO A 37 7.99 -3.85 -6.86
CA PRO A 37 7.58 -5.25 -6.89
C PRO A 37 8.76 -6.17 -6.62
N VAL A 38 8.52 -7.23 -5.86
CA VAL A 38 9.54 -8.27 -5.62
C VAL A 38 9.93 -8.85 -6.99
N GLU A 39 11.22 -8.87 -7.28
CA GLU A 39 11.71 -9.48 -8.52
C GLU A 39 11.35 -10.98 -8.53
N ARG A 40 10.61 -11.39 -9.57
CA ARG A 40 10.28 -12.78 -9.87
C ARG A 40 11.18 -13.24 -11.01
N PRO A 41 12.05 -14.25 -10.81
CA PRO A 41 13.12 -14.60 -11.75
C PRO A 41 12.62 -15.10 -13.13
N PHE A 42 11.37 -15.56 -13.20
CA PHE A 42 10.79 -16.13 -14.42
C PHE A 42 9.86 -15.15 -15.16
N VAL A 43 9.75 -13.90 -14.70
CA VAL A 43 8.88 -12.91 -15.35
C VAL A 43 9.51 -12.38 -16.62
N GLU A 44 8.88 -12.70 -17.75
CA GLU A 44 9.26 -12.25 -19.09
C GLU A 44 8.44 -11.01 -19.52
N HIS A 45 7.18 -10.93 -19.08
CA HIS A 45 6.25 -9.87 -19.46
C HIS A 45 5.87 -9.01 -18.24
N ARG A 46 6.06 -7.71 -18.35
CA ARG A 46 5.74 -6.73 -17.29
C ARG A 46 4.75 -5.72 -17.82
N VAL A 47 3.55 -5.68 -17.22
CA VAL A 47 2.44 -4.86 -17.73
C VAL A 47 1.87 -4.00 -16.60
N ILE A 48 1.64 -2.72 -16.90
CA ILE A 48 0.87 -1.82 -16.06
C ILE A 48 -0.47 -1.58 -16.73
N LEU A 49 -1.55 -1.85 -16.01
CA LEU A 49 -2.89 -1.46 -16.41
C LEU A 49 -3.29 -0.23 -15.60
N GLN A 50 -3.46 0.90 -16.26
CA GLN A 50 -3.86 2.15 -15.61
C GLN A 50 -5.38 2.30 -15.64
N ILE A 51 -5.99 2.70 -14.51
CA ILE A 51 -7.37 3.15 -14.46
C ILE A 51 -7.50 4.47 -13.69
N SER A 52 -8.10 5.47 -14.36
CA SER A 52 -8.38 6.80 -13.78
C SER A 52 -9.86 7.17 -13.80
N ASP A 53 -10.69 6.33 -14.39
CA ASP A 53 -12.12 6.55 -14.60
C ASP A 53 -12.94 5.51 -13.81
N ASN A 54 -14.12 5.88 -13.36
CA ASN A 54 -15.05 4.99 -12.64
C ASN A 54 -16.17 4.44 -13.53
N GLU A 55 -15.91 4.32 -14.84
CA GLU A 55 -16.86 3.75 -15.78
C GLU A 55 -16.92 2.22 -15.62
N PRO A 56 -18.10 1.61 -15.38
CA PRO A 56 -18.23 0.16 -15.18
C PRO A 56 -17.67 -0.68 -16.35
N ALA A 57 -17.73 -0.15 -17.58
CA ALA A 57 -17.18 -0.80 -18.76
C ALA A 57 -15.64 -0.88 -18.69
N LYS A 58 -14.98 0.21 -18.29
CA LYS A 58 -13.51 0.26 -18.13
C LYS A 58 -13.04 -0.60 -16.96
N GLU A 59 -13.77 -0.58 -15.85
CA GLU A 59 -13.50 -1.50 -14.73
C GLU A 59 -13.56 -2.96 -15.18
N GLY A 60 -14.62 -3.32 -15.96
CA GLY A 60 -14.76 -4.65 -16.54
C GLY A 60 -13.62 -5.01 -17.49
N LEU A 61 -13.16 -4.05 -18.27
CA LEU A 61 -12.07 -4.23 -19.21
C LEU A 61 -10.74 -4.49 -18.50
N ILE A 62 -10.42 -3.76 -17.42
CA ILE A 62 -9.23 -4.02 -16.58
C ILE A 62 -9.25 -5.46 -16.06
N VAL A 63 -10.37 -5.92 -15.51
CA VAL A 63 -10.51 -7.30 -15.00
C VAL A 63 -10.33 -8.32 -16.11
N SER A 64 -10.99 -8.13 -17.26
CA SER A 64 -10.91 -9.05 -18.42
C SER A 64 -9.49 -9.14 -18.99
N ILE A 65 -8.80 -8.01 -19.14
CA ILE A 65 -7.41 -7.97 -19.63
C ILE A 65 -6.49 -8.69 -18.64
N SER A 66 -6.67 -8.47 -17.33
CA SER A 66 -5.87 -9.14 -16.31
C SER A 66 -6.00 -10.67 -16.39
N TYR A 67 -7.23 -11.20 -16.50
CA TYR A 67 -7.44 -12.63 -16.71
C TYR A 67 -6.82 -13.12 -18.02
N LYS A 68 -6.99 -12.36 -19.10
CA LYS A 68 -6.43 -12.77 -20.41
C LYS A 68 -4.92 -12.80 -20.43
N LEU A 69 -4.25 -11.87 -19.75
CA LEU A 69 -2.79 -11.88 -19.60
C LEU A 69 -2.32 -13.13 -18.84
N LEU A 70 -3.00 -13.48 -17.75
CA LEU A 70 -2.68 -14.70 -16.99
C LEU A 70 -2.95 -15.98 -17.80
N GLU A 71 -4.03 -16.00 -18.60
CA GLU A 71 -4.36 -17.14 -19.47
C GLU A 71 -3.30 -17.36 -20.57
N VAL A 72 -2.86 -16.26 -21.21
CA VAL A 72 -1.94 -16.33 -22.36
C VAL A 72 -0.51 -16.62 -21.94
N TYR A 73 -0.04 -15.95 -20.88
CA TYR A 73 1.37 -16.01 -20.48
C TYR A 73 1.63 -16.89 -19.26
N GLY A 74 0.60 -17.15 -18.45
CA GLY A 74 0.73 -17.84 -17.16
C GLY A 74 1.12 -16.91 -16.02
N PRO A 75 0.70 -17.26 -14.77
CA PRO A 75 0.94 -16.42 -13.60
C PRO A 75 2.41 -16.28 -13.19
N ASP A 76 3.27 -17.21 -13.62
CA ASP A 76 4.70 -17.19 -13.25
C ASP A 76 5.54 -16.34 -14.21
N THR A 77 5.08 -16.15 -15.45
CA THR A 77 5.84 -15.46 -16.51
C THR A 77 5.35 -14.03 -16.79
N VAL A 78 4.15 -13.66 -16.32
CA VAL A 78 3.64 -12.29 -16.44
C VAL A 78 3.51 -11.62 -15.08
N ASP A 79 3.96 -10.37 -14.97
CA ASP A 79 3.70 -9.49 -13.83
C ASP A 79 2.73 -8.39 -14.24
N VAL A 80 1.54 -8.41 -13.68
CA VAL A 80 0.49 -7.44 -13.96
C VAL A 80 0.30 -6.52 -12.76
N GLN A 81 0.55 -5.23 -12.96
CA GLN A 81 0.37 -4.18 -11.98
C GLN A 81 -0.82 -3.30 -12.39
N VAL A 82 -1.93 -3.37 -11.69
CA VAL A 82 -3.05 -2.46 -11.88
C VAL A 82 -2.85 -1.24 -11.00
N VAL A 83 -2.88 -0.03 -11.57
CA VAL A 83 -2.71 1.22 -10.81
C VAL A 83 -3.97 2.07 -10.95
N ALA A 84 -4.69 2.23 -9.84
CA ALA A 84 -5.92 3.00 -9.76
C ALA A 84 -5.69 4.34 -9.05
N PHE A 85 -6.10 5.44 -9.70
CA PHE A 85 -6.06 6.79 -9.14
C PHE A 85 -7.22 7.65 -9.63
N GLY A 86 -7.42 8.82 -9.01
CA GLY A 86 -8.60 9.64 -9.29
C GLY A 86 -9.91 8.84 -9.10
N PRO A 87 -10.94 9.06 -9.94
CA PRO A 87 -12.17 8.28 -9.88
C PRO A 87 -11.97 6.77 -10.04
N GLY A 88 -10.92 6.33 -10.72
CA GLY A 88 -10.63 4.91 -10.96
C GLY A 88 -10.37 4.07 -9.69
N ILE A 89 -10.13 4.71 -8.54
CA ILE A 89 -10.02 3.95 -7.27
C ILE A 89 -11.32 3.27 -6.87
N ASP A 90 -12.46 3.65 -7.47
CA ASP A 90 -13.76 3.03 -7.22
C ASP A 90 -13.74 1.53 -7.53
N LEU A 91 -12.95 1.09 -8.51
CA LEU A 91 -12.68 -0.33 -8.77
C LEU A 91 -12.22 -1.10 -7.53
N LEU A 92 -11.48 -0.44 -6.64
CA LEU A 92 -10.84 -1.06 -5.48
C LEU A 92 -11.53 -0.75 -4.15
N LYS A 93 -12.74 -0.19 -4.18
CA LYS A 93 -13.56 -0.04 -2.98
C LYS A 93 -14.00 -1.40 -2.42
N ALA A 94 -14.18 -1.45 -1.10
CA ALA A 94 -14.59 -2.67 -0.40
C ALA A 94 -15.96 -3.21 -0.86
N ASP A 95 -16.85 -2.34 -1.30
CA ASP A 95 -18.21 -2.62 -1.77
C ASP A 95 -18.34 -2.72 -3.30
N ASN A 96 -17.23 -2.65 -4.06
CA ASN A 96 -17.27 -2.75 -5.52
C ASN A 96 -17.84 -4.12 -5.97
N PRO A 97 -18.79 -4.16 -6.94
CA PRO A 97 -19.40 -5.41 -7.41
C PRO A 97 -18.40 -6.43 -7.96
N ARG A 98 -17.22 -5.98 -8.41
CA ARG A 98 -16.14 -6.83 -8.96
C ARG A 98 -15.15 -7.32 -7.90
N ARG A 99 -15.42 -7.04 -6.62
CA ARG A 99 -14.52 -7.38 -5.51
C ARG A 99 -14.03 -8.83 -5.55
N GLN A 100 -14.92 -9.78 -5.77
CA GLN A 100 -14.57 -11.21 -5.82
C GLN A 100 -13.62 -11.54 -6.98
N GLN A 101 -13.84 -10.93 -8.16
CA GLN A 101 -12.96 -11.11 -9.32
C GLN A 101 -11.57 -10.53 -9.06
N ILE A 102 -11.50 -9.34 -8.44
CA ILE A 102 -10.24 -8.69 -8.05
C ILE A 102 -9.50 -9.55 -7.03
N ASP A 103 -10.19 -10.06 -6.02
CA ASP A 103 -9.60 -10.93 -5.00
C ASP A 103 -9.05 -12.23 -5.60
N SER A 104 -9.73 -12.79 -6.61
CA SER A 104 -9.27 -13.94 -7.38
C SER A 104 -8.00 -13.63 -8.19
N LEU A 105 -7.96 -12.48 -8.85
CA LEU A 105 -6.77 -12.02 -9.59
C LEU A 105 -5.57 -11.79 -8.67
N ILE A 106 -5.79 -11.20 -7.49
CA ILE A 106 -4.75 -11.02 -6.47
C ILE A 106 -4.18 -12.39 -6.03
N ALA A 107 -5.05 -13.37 -5.81
CA ALA A 107 -4.63 -14.72 -5.47
C ALA A 107 -3.81 -15.40 -6.58
N GLN A 108 -3.97 -14.97 -7.83
CA GLN A 108 -3.21 -15.43 -8.99
C GLN A 108 -1.96 -14.58 -9.30
N GLY A 109 -1.61 -13.64 -8.42
CA GLY A 109 -0.38 -12.85 -8.53
C GLY A 109 -0.51 -11.47 -9.19
N VAL A 110 -1.72 -11.05 -9.59
CA VAL A 110 -1.95 -9.67 -10.05
C VAL A 110 -1.88 -8.73 -8.85
N THR A 111 -1.16 -7.64 -8.99
CA THR A 111 -1.08 -6.60 -7.95
C THR A 111 -2.00 -5.44 -8.29
N PHE A 112 -2.88 -5.08 -7.36
CA PHE A 112 -3.73 -3.90 -7.45
C PHE A 112 -3.21 -2.82 -6.51
N ASN A 113 -2.93 -1.63 -7.05
CA ASN A 113 -2.32 -0.52 -6.34
C ASN A 113 -3.28 0.67 -6.26
N ILE A 114 -3.51 1.17 -5.04
CA ILE A 114 -4.37 2.32 -4.73
C ILE A 114 -3.50 3.55 -4.54
N CYS A 115 -3.84 4.64 -5.22
CA CYS A 115 -3.17 5.93 -5.05
C CYS A 115 -3.54 6.58 -3.70
N GLY A 116 -2.59 6.66 -2.77
CA GLY A 116 -2.77 7.30 -1.47
C GLY A 116 -3.11 8.77 -1.57
N TYR A 117 -2.46 9.50 -2.48
CA TYR A 117 -2.77 10.91 -2.73
C TYR A 117 -4.23 11.13 -3.15
N THR A 118 -4.81 10.21 -3.92
CA THR A 118 -6.25 10.25 -4.26
C THR A 118 -7.11 10.07 -3.02
N LEU A 119 -6.81 9.09 -2.17
CA LEU A 119 -7.56 8.87 -0.91
C LEU A 119 -7.49 10.09 0.01
N GLU A 120 -6.31 10.68 0.19
CA GLU A 120 -6.11 11.89 0.99
C GLU A 120 -6.90 13.08 0.43
N THR A 121 -6.96 13.21 -0.90
CA THR A 121 -7.74 14.25 -1.56
C THR A 121 -9.24 14.04 -1.37
N MET A 122 -9.74 12.80 -1.49
CA MET A 122 -11.14 12.50 -1.23
C MET A 122 -11.52 12.77 0.23
N GLU A 123 -10.70 12.34 1.18
CA GLU A 123 -10.92 12.60 2.60
C GLU A 123 -10.97 14.10 2.89
N ARG A 124 -10.05 14.89 2.34
CA ARG A 124 -10.01 16.35 2.51
C ARG A 124 -11.23 17.04 1.90
N THR A 125 -11.75 16.55 0.77
CA THR A 125 -12.85 17.19 0.05
C THR A 125 -14.22 16.75 0.53
N THR A 126 -14.36 15.50 0.97
CA THR A 126 -15.66 14.92 1.37
C THR A 126 -15.79 14.72 2.89
N GLY A 127 -14.70 14.92 3.65
CA GLY A 127 -14.63 14.63 5.08
C GLY A 127 -14.63 13.14 5.41
N LYS A 128 -14.59 12.24 4.41
CA LYS A 128 -14.64 10.79 4.63
C LYS A 128 -13.66 10.07 3.71
N ARG A 129 -12.86 9.17 4.32
CA ARG A 129 -12.02 8.25 3.58
C ARG A 129 -12.83 7.01 3.18
N PRO A 130 -12.87 6.63 1.89
CA PRO A 130 -13.60 5.43 1.48
C PRO A 130 -12.92 4.16 2.02
N GLU A 131 -13.73 3.15 2.32
CA GLU A 131 -13.23 1.82 2.67
C GLU A 131 -12.76 1.10 1.42
N MET A 132 -11.52 0.65 1.45
CA MET A 132 -10.85 0.02 0.30
C MET A 132 -10.70 -1.48 0.49
N ASN A 133 -10.49 -2.20 -0.60
CA ASN A 133 -10.15 -3.62 -0.55
C ASN A 133 -8.82 -3.81 0.23
N PRO A 134 -8.82 -4.52 1.37
CA PRO A 134 -7.65 -4.69 2.20
C PRO A 134 -6.53 -5.52 1.56
N LYS A 135 -6.82 -6.22 0.46
CA LYS A 135 -5.83 -6.99 -0.30
C LYS A 135 -5.10 -6.14 -1.35
N ALA A 136 -5.63 -4.96 -1.68
CA ALA A 136 -4.95 -4.04 -2.58
C ALA A 136 -3.84 -3.28 -1.84
N LYS A 137 -2.76 -2.97 -2.54
CA LYS A 137 -1.61 -2.26 -1.99
C LYS A 137 -1.82 -0.75 -2.05
N LEU A 138 -1.44 -0.05 -1.00
CA LEU A 138 -1.45 1.41 -0.97
C LEU A 138 -0.08 1.93 -1.41
N VAL A 139 -0.05 2.75 -2.48
CA VAL A 139 1.14 3.47 -2.93
C VAL A 139 1.00 4.96 -2.65
N SER A 140 2.08 5.70 -2.46
CA SER A 140 2.04 7.13 -2.13
C SER A 140 1.30 7.93 -3.19
N ALA A 141 1.67 7.76 -4.47
CA ALA A 141 1.05 8.44 -5.59
C ALA A 141 1.06 7.57 -6.85
N GLY A 142 -0.08 7.46 -7.54
CA GLY A 142 -0.24 6.55 -8.67
C GLY A 142 0.66 6.86 -9.85
N VAL A 143 0.75 8.12 -10.30
CA VAL A 143 1.55 8.49 -11.47
C VAL A 143 3.06 8.35 -11.24
N PRO A 144 3.67 8.85 -10.15
CA PRO A 144 5.07 8.55 -9.83
C PRO A 144 5.37 7.05 -9.72
N TYR A 145 4.43 6.28 -9.16
CA TYR A 145 4.59 4.83 -9.09
C TYR A 145 4.61 4.18 -10.49
N ILE A 146 3.72 4.60 -11.40
CA ILE A 146 3.74 4.16 -12.81
C ILE A 146 5.09 4.46 -13.45
N LEU A 147 5.63 5.67 -13.28
CA LEU A 147 6.93 6.05 -13.82
C LEU A 147 8.05 5.14 -13.29
N SER A 148 8.06 4.87 -12.00
CA SER A 148 9.05 3.97 -11.39
C SER A 148 8.97 2.53 -11.92
N LEU A 149 7.78 2.08 -12.33
CA LEU A 149 7.59 0.78 -12.97
C LEU A 149 8.05 0.81 -14.44
N THR A 150 7.78 1.89 -15.19
CA THR A 150 8.26 1.99 -16.59
C THR A 150 9.78 2.00 -16.68
N GLU A 151 10.47 2.59 -15.70
CA GLU A 151 11.94 2.51 -15.56
C GLU A 151 12.44 1.07 -15.33
N LYS A 152 11.56 0.16 -14.89
CA LYS A 152 11.81 -1.27 -14.70
C LYS A 152 11.28 -2.13 -15.84
N ASN A 153 11.14 -1.55 -17.02
CA ASN A 153 10.67 -2.21 -18.25
C ASN A 153 9.22 -2.73 -18.18
N TYR A 154 8.36 -2.09 -17.39
CA TYR A 154 6.92 -2.34 -17.51
C TYR A 154 6.32 -1.56 -18.67
N THR A 155 5.50 -2.23 -19.45
CA THR A 155 4.72 -1.62 -20.54
C THR A 155 3.42 -1.07 -19.98
N LEU A 156 3.19 0.23 -20.17
CA LEU A 156 1.95 0.89 -19.77
C LEU A 156 0.84 0.65 -20.81
N VAL A 157 -0.26 0.12 -20.36
CA VAL A 157 -1.51 -0.05 -21.14
C VAL A 157 -2.62 0.71 -20.44
N ARG A 158 -3.28 1.57 -21.19
CA ARG A 158 -4.46 2.33 -20.75
C ARG A 158 -5.67 1.88 -21.56
N PRO A 159 -6.53 1.02 -20.99
CA PRO A 159 -7.75 0.55 -21.66
C PRO A 159 -8.82 1.61 -21.82
#